data_42d09d4b20c2e3e849871ad5d5ad8c1f
#
_entry.id   42d09d4b20c2e3e849871ad5d5ad8c1f
#
_cell.length_a   1.000
_cell.length_b   1.000
_cell.length_c   1.000
_cell.angle_alpha   90.00
_cell.angle_beta   90.00
_cell.angle_gamma   90.00
#
_symmetry.space_group_name_H-M   'P 1'
#
loop_
_entity.id
_entity.type
_entity.pdbx_description
1 polymer ?
#
loop_
_entity_poly.entity_id
_entity_poly.type
_entity_poly.pdbx_seq_one_letter_code
_entity_poly.pdbx_strand_id
1 'polypeptide(L)'
;MYLLLKELGLIDDMPQRNKVVTTEKKLSATFFASGRLDAEYYQPKYDYLDSQLAQLPTQRLGELVEVRKSIEPGSEAYQTEGIPFVRVSDLNKFGLETPSVCLDRTTYATAPRPQKDTILLSKDGSVGIAYKLDTDTDMITSGAILHLSVKEKEVLPDYLTLVLNSPIVKMQAERDAGGSIIQHWKPSEIEQVIIPILPPDMQQKLSEQVSKSFELRREAGVLLSEAKGMVERAIEATA
;
A
#
# COMPACT_ATOMS: atom_id res chain seq x y z
N MET A 1 -7.83 -9.71 5.81
CA MET A 1 -6.46 -10.00 6.29
C MET A 1 -6.35 -11.40 6.92
N TYR A 2 -7.11 -11.72 8.00
CA TYR A 2 -7.05 -13.05 8.64
C TYR A 2 -7.28 -14.21 7.64
N LEU A 3 -8.31 -14.11 6.78
CA LEU A 3 -8.61 -15.14 5.79
C LEU A 3 -7.45 -15.33 4.79
N LEU A 4 -6.84 -14.24 4.30
CA LEU A 4 -5.66 -14.32 3.43
C LEU A 4 -4.51 -15.08 4.10
N LEU A 5 -4.15 -14.71 5.33
CA LEU A 5 -3.06 -15.35 6.07
C LEU A 5 -3.36 -16.82 6.37
N LYS A 6 -4.64 -17.16 6.62
CA LYS A 6 -5.09 -18.54 6.81
C LYS A 6 -4.89 -19.37 5.54
N GLU A 7 -5.33 -18.87 4.40
CA GLU A 7 -5.19 -19.56 3.11
C GLU A 7 -3.72 -19.74 2.68
N LEU A 8 -2.86 -18.84 3.15
CA LEU A 8 -1.41 -18.94 2.93
C LEU A 8 -0.68 -19.77 4.01
N GLY A 9 -1.38 -20.27 5.04
CA GLY A 9 -0.76 -21.04 6.12
C GLY A 9 0.14 -20.24 7.06
N LEU A 10 -0.04 -18.92 7.15
CA LEU A 10 0.87 -17.98 7.85
C LEU A 10 0.31 -17.43 9.18
N ILE A 11 -0.78 -18.01 9.72
CA ILE A 11 -1.46 -17.46 10.91
C ILE A 11 -0.68 -17.66 12.20
N ASP A 12 -0.06 -18.82 12.39
CA ASP A 12 0.35 -19.25 13.73
C ASP A 12 1.83 -19.01 14.08
N ASP A 13 2.67 -18.56 13.13
CA ASP A 13 4.12 -18.61 13.27
C ASP A 13 4.87 -17.25 13.16
N MET A 14 4.18 -16.13 13.30
CA MET A 14 4.86 -14.84 13.31
C MET A 14 5.75 -14.69 14.57
N PRO A 15 7.08 -14.50 14.44
CA PRO A 15 7.98 -14.39 15.60
C PRO A 15 7.56 -13.23 16.50
N GLN A 16 7.47 -13.51 17.82
CA GLN A 16 7.13 -12.48 18.82
C GLN A 16 8.25 -11.44 18.96
N ARG A 17 7.86 -10.16 19.03
CA ARG A 17 8.72 -8.96 18.99
C ARG A 17 9.68 -8.77 20.21
N ASN A 18 9.62 -9.59 21.26
CA ASN A 18 10.19 -9.24 22.58
C ASN A 18 11.48 -9.97 22.99
N LYS A 19 12.22 -10.60 22.07
CA LYS A 19 13.53 -11.19 22.41
C LYS A 19 14.63 -10.54 21.58
N VAL A 20 15.78 -10.26 22.21
CA VAL A 20 17.02 -10.00 21.48
C VAL A 20 17.31 -11.22 20.63
N VAL A 21 17.28 -11.03 19.32
CA VAL A 21 17.50 -12.10 18.35
C VAL A 21 18.86 -11.86 17.71
N THR A 22 19.70 -12.88 17.73
CA THR A 22 21.01 -12.87 17.08
C THR A 22 21.01 -13.85 15.91
N THR A 23 21.73 -13.48 14.86
CA THR A 23 21.95 -14.38 13.70
C THR A 23 23.39 -14.26 13.24
N GLU A 24 23.93 -15.35 12.73
CA GLU A 24 25.24 -15.38 12.07
C GLU A 24 25.05 -15.59 10.58
N LYS A 25 25.69 -14.77 9.77
CA LYS A 25 25.66 -14.85 8.30
C LYS A 25 27.08 -14.86 7.74
N LYS A 26 27.29 -15.65 6.69
CA LYS A 26 28.55 -15.59 5.94
C LYS A 26 28.64 -14.27 5.18
N LEU A 27 29.84 -13.66 5.10
CA LEU A 27 30.06 -12.42 4.36
C LEU A 27 29.65 -12.55 2.87
N SER A 28 29.81 -13.75 2.30
CA SER A 28 29.34 -14.05 0.94
C SER A 28 27.82 -14.00 0.78
N ALA A 29 27.06 -14.29 1.84
CA ALA A 29 25.61 -14.24 1.86
C ALA A 29 25.06 -12.88 2.34
N THR A 30 25.92 -11.93 2.69
CA THR A 30 25.57 -10.59 3.12
C THR A 30 26.08 -9.56 2.12
N PHE A 31 27.21 -8.91 2.41
CA PHE A 31 27.75 -7.80 1.60
C PHE A 31 27.91 -8.16 0.10
N PHE A 32 28.45 -9.35 -0.20
CA PHE A 32 28.63 -9.75 -1.61
C PHE A 32 27.33 -10.08 -2.34
N ALA A 33 26.26 -10.44 -1.61
CA ALA A 33 24.96 -10.75 -2.22
C ALA A 33 24.05 -9.52 -2.33
N SER A 34 24.01 -8.66 -1.31
CA SER A 34 23.06 -7.54 -1.21
C SER A 34 23.71 -6.15 -1.13
N GLY A 35 25.05 -6.09 -0.93
CA GLY A 35 25.75 -4.84 -0.64
C GLY A 35 25.47 -4.27 0.77
N ARG A 36 24.78 -5.02 1.65
CA ARG A 36 24.35 -4.56 2.99
C ARG A 36 25.04 -5.36 4.10
N LEU A 37 25.21 -4.67 5.26
CA LEU A 37 25.76 -5.25 6.49
C LEU A 37 24.94 -4.88 7.73
N ASP A 38 23.83 -4.16 7.55
CA ASP A 38 22.98 -3.68 8.65
C ASP A 38 22.16 -4.82 9.27
N ALA A 39 22.10 -4.86 10.61
CA ALA A 39 21.43 -5.92 11.36
C ALA A 39 19.91 -5.97 11.09
N GLU A 40 19.30 -4.84 10.79
CA GLU A 40 17.88 -4.72 10.45
C GLU A 40 17.52 -5.52 9.21
N TYR A 41 18.39 -5.53 8.20
CA TYR A 41 18.18 -6.28 6.95
C TYR A 41 18.26 -7.81 7.17
N TYR A 42 19.10 -8.28 8.09
CA TYR A 42 19.38 -9.71 8.30
C TYR A 42 18.66 -10.31 9.51
N GLN A 43 17.53 -9.73 9.93
CA GLN A 43 16.73 -10.32 11.00
C GLN A 43 16.17 -11.69 10.62
N PRO A 44 16.20 -12.71 11.49
CA PRO A 44 15.69 -14.06 11.21
C PRO A 44 14.22 -14.12 10.79
N LYS A 45 13.40 -13.12 11.14
CA LYS A 45 12.02 -13.02 10.70
C LYS A 45 11.89 -12.97 9.16
N TYR A 46 12.90 -12.42 8.47
CA TYR A 46 12.89 -12.36 7.00
C TYR A 46 13.30 -13.70 6.37
N ASP A 47 14.27 -14.42 6.97
CA ASP A 47 14.61 -15.77 6.54
C ASP A 47 13.39 -16.72 6.69
N TYR A 48 12.65 -16.55 7.80
CA TYR A 48 11.40 -17.29 8.01
C TYR A 48 10.38 -16.96 6.92
N LEU A 49 10.11 -15.68 6.66
CA LEU A 49 9.20 -15.25 5.60
C LEU A 49 9.60 -15.83 4.24
N ASP A 50 10.87 -15.70 3.87
CA ASP A 50 11.40 -16.21 2.60
C ASP A 50 11.21 -17.73 2.49
N SER A 51 11.41 -18.49 3.59
CA SER A 51 11.18 -19.92 3.63
C SER A 51 9.72 -20.32 3.44
N GLN A 52 8.79 -19.53 3.96
CA GLN A 52 7.36 -19.76 3.77
C GLN A 52 6.92 -19.43 2.34
N LEU A 53 7.38 -18.29 1.81
CA LEU A 53 7.07 -17.89 0.44
C LEU A 53 7.64 -18.87 -0.60
N ALA A 54 8.78 -19.49 -0.33
CA ALA A 54 9.38 -20.50 -1.21
C ALA A 54 8.52 -21.78 -1.37
N GLN A 55 7.54 -22.00 -0.48
CA GLN A 55 6.61 -23.13 -0.55
C GLN A 55 5.31 -22.83 -1.32
N LEU A 56 5.12 -21.59 -1.75
CA LEU A 56 3.91 -21.12 -2.40
C LEU A 56 4.18 -20.76 -3.87
N PRO A 57 3.18 -20.83 -4.75
CA PRO A 57 3.22 -20.18 -6.03
C PRO A 57 3.41 -18.67 -5.82
N THR A 58 4.47 -18.09 -6.39
CA THR A 58 4.78 -16.68 -6.21
C THR A 58 5.21 -16.04 -7.52
N GLN A 59 5.02 -14.73 -7.65
CA GLN A 59 5.56 -13.90 -8.72
C GLN A 59 6.13 -12.60 -8.16
N ARG A 60 7.03 -11.95 -8.89
CA ARG A 60 7.52 -10.62 -8.53
C ARG A 60 6.48 -9.56 -8.90
N LEU A 61 6.35 -8.54 -8.05
CA LEU A 61 5.38 -7.46 -8.29
C LEU A 61 5.59 -6.79 -9.65
N GLY A 62 6.84 -6.55 -10.07
CA GLY A 62 7.16 -5.95 -11.37
C GLY A 62 6.73 -6.78 -12.58
N GLU A 63 6.54 -8.09 -12.44
CA GLU A 63 5.97 -8.96 -13.46
C GLU A 63 4.45 -8.76 -13.58
N LEU A 64 3.79 -8.52 -12.45
CA LEU A 64 2.32 -8.40 -12.33
C LEU A 64 1.79 -7.01 -12.71
N VAL A 65 2.58 -5.95 -12.48
CA VAL A 65 2.11 -4.57 -12.64
C VAL A 65 3.04 -3.71 -13.48
N GLU A 66 2.48 -2.73 -14.15
CA GLU A 66 3.22 -1.57 -14.65
C GLU A 66 3.33 -0.55 -13.52
N VAL A 67 4.55 -0.09 -13.24
CA VAL A 67 4.85 0.90 -12.19
C VAL A 67 5.06 2.27 -12.83
N ARG A 68 4.24 3.24 -12.45
CA ARG A 68 4.38 4.63 -12.89
C ARG A 68 4.60 5.55 -11.70
N LYS A 69 5.50 6.52 -11.88
CA LYS A 69 5.69 7.63 -10.94
C LYS A 69 4.75 8.77 -11.29
N SER A 70 4.32 9.51 -10.27
CA SER A 70 3.70 10.80 -10.41
C SER A 70 4.74 11.93 -10.34
N ILE A 71 4.32 13.14 -10.04
CA ILE A 71 5.14 14.35 -10.08
C ILE A 71 5.59 14.80 -8.69
N GLU A 72 6.65 15.58 -8.64
CA GLU A 72 7.16 16.23 -7.42
C GLU A 72 7.13 17.76 -7.60
N PRO A 73 5.95 18.40 -7.48
CA PRO A 73 5.90 19.85 -7.43
C PRO A 73 6.48 20.32 -6.09
N GLY A 74 7.26 21.39 -6.10
CA GLY A 74 7.66 22.05 -4.87
C GLY A 74 6.46 22.62 -4.10
N SER A 75 6.63 22.89 -2.82
CA SER A 75 5.54 23.46 -1.99
C SER A 75 5.06 24.83 -2.46
N GLU A 76 5.87 25.54 -3.22
CA GLU A 76 5.54 26.81 -3.88
C GLU A 76 4.45 26.69 -4.97
N ALA A 77 4.21 25.47 -5.46
CA ALA A 77 3.15 25.19 -6.44
C ALA A 77 1.78 24.92 -5.79
N TYR A 78 1.71 24.84 -4.46
CA TYR A 78 0.49 24.49 -3.74
C TYR A 78 -0.50 25.66 -3.70
N GLN A 79 -1.75 25.37 -4.04
CA GLN A 79 -2.86 26.32 -4.08
C GLN A 79 -4.08 25.78 -3.32
N THR A 80 -5.05 26.65 -3.08
CA THR A 80 -6.33 26.27 -2.46
C THR A 80 -7.36 25.77 -3.47
N GLU A 81 -7.20 26.14 -4.75
CA GLU A 81 -8.11 25.77 -5.84
C GLU A 81 -7.32 25.12 -6.99
N GLY A 82 -7.96 24.27 -7.78
CA GLY A 82 -7.32 23.64 -8.93
C GLY A 82 -7.57 22.13 -9.01
N ILE A 83 -6.51 21.37 -9.33
CA ILE A 83 -6.53 19.90 -9.36
C ILE A 83 -6.13 19.42 -7.97
N PRO A 84 -6.95 18.59 -7.29
CA PRO A 84 -6.60 18.01 -5.99
C PRO A 84 -5.24 17.29 -6.04
N PHE A 85 -4.35 17.61 -5.09
CA PHE A 85 -3.02 17.02 -5.00
C PHE A 85 -2.90 16.11 -3.77
N VAL A 86 -2.89 14.81 -4.02
CA VAL A 86 -2.87 13.76 -2.99
C VAL A 86 -1.43 13.48 -2.55
N ARG A 87 -1.16 13.63 -1.27
CA ARG A 87 0.12 13.30 -0.62
C ARG A 87 -0.01 12.00 0.16
N VAL A 88 1.10 11.46 0.65
CA VAL A 88 1.10 10.24 1.47
C VAL A 88 0.26 10.41 2.74
N SER A 89 0.20 11.62 3.32
CA SER A 89 -0.66 11.93 4.46
C SER A 89 -2.16 11.73 4.19
N ASP A 90 -2.56 11.87 2.93
CA ASP A 90 -3.96 11.80 2.50
C ASP A 90 -4.34 10.38 2.06
N LEU A 91 -3.35 9.45 2.00
CA LEU A 91 -3.52 8.05 1.59
C LEU A 91 -3.60 7.13 2.80
N ASN A 92 -4.66 6.34 2.88
CA ASN A 92 -4.74 5.23 3.81
C ASN A 92 -5.30 3.97 3.11
N LYS A 93 -5.17 2.80 3.75
CA LYS A 93 -5.60 1.52 3.16
C LYS A 93 -7.12 1.39 2.94
N PHE A 94 -7.89 2.34 3.38
CA PHE A 94 -9.36 2.34 3.28
C PHE A 94 -9.88 3.43 2.35
N GLY A 95 -9.01 4.30 1.83
CA GLY A 95 -9.42 5.39 0.95
C GLY A 95 -8.43 6.53 0.91
N LEU A 96 -8.88 7.60 0.30
CA LEU A 96 -8.20 8.88 0.27
C LEU A 96 -8.97 9.87 1.14
N GLU A 97 -8.25 10.64 1.94
CA GLU A 97 -8.79 11.82 2.59
C GLU A 97 -8.89 12.97 1.58
N THR A 98 -9.76 13.93 1.84
CA THR A 98 -9.87 15.12 0.99
C THR A 98 -8.57 15.90 1.05
N PRO A 99 -7.83 16.06 -0.07
CA PRO A 99 -6.58 16.79 -0.08
C PRO A 99 -6.80 18.26 0.30
N SER A 100 -5.93 18.79 1.17
CA SER A 100 -5.97 20.19 1.58
C SER A 100 -5.27 21.13 0.61
N VAL A 101 -4.61 20.60 -0.42
CA VAL A 101 -3.87 21.36 -1.42
C VAL A 101 -4.26 20.93 -2.83
N CYS A 102 -4.18 21.90 -3.75
CA CYS A 102 -4.41 21.73 -5.19
C CYS A 102 -3.21 22.21 -5.99
N LEU A 103 -3.20 21.89 -7.27
CA LEU A 103 -2.22 22.37 -8.26
C LEU A 103 -2.93 23.12 -9.38
N ASP A 104 -2.23 24.06 -10.00
CA ASP A 104 -2.76 24.85 -11.14
C ASP A 104 -3.15 23.96 -12.31
N ARG A 105 -4.38 24.11 -12.81
CA ARG A 105 -4.94 23.27 -13.88
C ARG A 105 -4.20 23.41 -15.20
N THR A 106 -3.67 24.59 -15.49
CA THR A 106 -3.00 24.85 -16.76
C THR A 106 -1.58 24.30 -16.74
N THR A 107 -0.84 24.61 -15.69
CA THR A 107 0.55 24.16 -15.51
C THR A 107 0.68 22.65 -15.45
N TYR A 108 -0.27 21.99 -14.77
CA TYR A 108 -0.26 20.54 -14.55
C TYR A 108 -1.28 19.78 -15.40
N ALA A 109 -1.71 20.36 -16.54
CA ALA A 109 -2.70 19.74 -17.43
C ALA A 109 -2.30 18.34 -17.91
N THR A 110 -1.01 18.10 -18.15
CA THR A 110 -0.46 16.83 -18.66
C THR A 110 0.10 15.91 -17.58
N ALA A 111 -0.01 16.30 -16.30
CA ALA A 111 0.47 15.45 -15.20
C ALA A 111 -0.30 14.11 -15.17
N PRO A 112 0.36 13.00 -14.79
CA PRO A 112 -0.28 11.69 -14.70
C PRO A 112 -1.47 11.70 -13.74
N ARG A 113 -2.60 11.17 -14.20
CA ARG A 113 -3.80 10.96 -13.38
C ARG A 113 -4.06 9.46 -13.27
N PRO A 114 -4.18 8.93 -12.06
CA PRO A 114 -4.51 7.54 -11.89
C PRO A 114 -5.96 7.27 -12.31
N GLN A 115 -6.17 6.20 -13.04
CA GLN A 115 -7.47 5.75 -13.53
C GLN A 115 -8.09 4.74 -12.57
N LYS A 116 -9.35 4.38 -12.80
CA LYS A 116 -10.01 3.28 -12.12
C LYS A 116 -9.13 2.01 -12.15
N ASP A 117 -9.19 1.21 -11.09
CA ASP A 117 -8.42 -0.01 -10.85
C ASP A 117 -6.89 0.20 -10.71
N THR A 118 -6.40 1.46 -10.77
CA THR A 118 -5.02 1.76 -10.39
C THR A 118 -4.86 1.58 -8.87
N ILE A 119 -3.81 0.86 -8.47
CA ILE A 119 -3.42 0.73 -7.07
C ILE A 119 -2.39 1.83 -6.76
N LEU A 120 -2.72 2.69 -5.82
CA LEU A 120 -1.82 3.69 -5.26
C LEU A 120 -0.98 3.04 -4.17
N LEU A 121 0.35 3.13 -4.27
CA LEU A 121 1.28 2.55 -3.28
C LEU A 121 2.24 3.62 -2.76
N SER A 122 2.24 3.87 -1.45
CA SER A 122 3.20 4.78 -0.84
C SER A 122 4.60 4.17 -0.80
N LYS A 123 5.61 4.93 -1.28
CA LYS A 123 7.02 4.52 -1.30
C LYS A 123 7.93 5.33 -0.39
N ASP A 124 7.49 6.48 0.09
CA ASP A 124 8.27 7.37 0.97
C ASP A 124 7.47 7.73 2.21
N GLY A 125 8.14 7.90 3.35
CA GLY A 125 7.52 8.22 4.64
C GLY A 125 6.78 7.02 5.23
N SER A 126 5.45 7.00 5.18
CA SER A 126 4.64 5.84 5.56
C SER A 126 4.60 4.83 4.41
N VAL A 127 5.62 3.98 4.34
CA VAL A 127 5.86 3.04 3.24
C VAL A 127 4.86 1.86 3.26
N GLY A 128 4.41 1.42 2.07
CA GLY A 128 3.66 0.18 1.88
C GLY A 128 2.15 0.31 2.14
N ILE A 129 1.60 1.52 2.18
CA ILE A 129 0.16 1.72 2.18
C ILE A 129 -0.35 1.58 0.74
N ALA A 130 -1.28 0.68 0.50
CA ALA A 130 -1.89 0.44 -0.81
C ALA A 130 -3.40 0.71 -0.79
N TYR A 131 -3.90 1.40 -1.81
CA TYR A 131 -5.33 1.62 -2.03
C TYR A 131 -5.66 1.54 -3.51
N LYS A 132 -6.67 0.77 -3.90
CA LYS A 132 -7.16 0.67 -5.27
C LYS A 132 -8.27 1.69 -5.51
N LEU A 133 -8.19 2.42 -6.61
CA LEU A 133 -9.24 3.35 -7.02
C LEU A 133 -10.44 2.61 -7.61
N ASP A 134 -11.62 2.88 -7.10
CA ASP A 134 -12.88 2.30 -7.60
C ASP A 134 -13.46 3.07 -8.80
N THR A 135 -13.03 4.30 -9.02
CA THR A 135 -13.51 5.20 -10.09
C THR A 135 -12.36 6.01 -10.67
N ASP A 136 -12.56 6.53 -11.88
CA ASP A 136 -11.66 7.54 -12.43
C ASP A 136 -11.71 8.82 -11.60
N THR A 137 -10.57 9.47 -11.48
CA THR A 137 -10.42 10.68 -10.65
C THR A 137 -9.67 11.77 -11.38
N ASP A 138 -10.07 13.04 -11.18
CA ASP A 138 -9.31 14.21 -11.65
C ASP A 138 -8.39 14.70 -10.51
N MET A 139 -7.45 13.85 -10.11
CA MET A 139 -6.44 14.17 -9.10
C MET A 139 -5.03 13.86 -9.58
N ILE A 140 -4.06 14.51 -8.97
CA ILE A 140 -2.63 14.23 -9.13
C ILE A 140 -2.11 13.75 -7.79
N THR A 141 -1.21 12.75 -7.78
CA THR A 141 -0.54 12.30 -6.56
C THR A 141 0.88 12.84 -6.49
N SER A 142 1.45 12.92 -5.29
CA SER A 142 2.88 13.18 -5.15
C SER A 142 3.71 12.01 -5.68
N GLY A 143 4.94 12.25 -6.08
CA GLY A 143 5.87 11.22 -6.52
C GLY A 143 6.29 10.25 -5.41
N ALA A 144 5.90 10.50 -4.16
CA ALA A 144 5.98 9.57 -3.04
C ALA A 144 4.93 8.45 -3.11
N ILE A 145 3.97 8.53 -4.05
CA ILE A 145 2.94 7.54 -4.34
C ILE A 145 3.15 7.00 -5.75
N LEU A 146 3.34 5.70 -5.87
CA LEU A 146 3.40 5.01 -7.17
C LEU A 146 2.00 4.63 -7.63
N HIS A 147 1.80 4.65 -8.94
CA HIS A 147 0.63 4.10 -9.62
C HIS A 147 0.98 2.71 -10.16
N LEU A 148 0.27 1.70 -9.69
CA LEU A 148 0.44 0.33 -10.12
C LEU A 148 -0.78 -0.09 -10.95
N SER A 149 -0.57 -0.42 -12.21
CA SER A 149 -1.60 -0.95 -13.11
C SER A 149 -1.35 -2.43 -13.35
N VAL A 150 -2.32 -3.29 -13.03
CA VAL A 150 -2.18 -4.73 -13.21
C VAL A 150 -2.11 -5.07 -14.70
N LYS A 151 -1.07 -5.80 -15.11
CA LYS A 151 -0.82 -6.24 -16.49
C LYS A 151 -1.52 -7.55 -16.81
N GLU A 152 -1.45 -8.49 -15.86
CA GLU A 152 -1.84 -9.87 -16.05
C GLU A 152 -3.27 -10.12 -15.54
N LYS A 153 -4.05 -10.89 -16.30
CA LYS A 153 -5.41 -11.27 -15.91
C LYS A 153 -5.46 -12.29 -14.76
N GLU A 154 -4.32 -12.86 -14.41
CA GLU A 154 -4.20 -13.90 -13.37
C GLU A 154 -4.29 -13.33 -11.95
N VAL A 155 -4.13 -12.02 -11.78
CA VAL A 155 -4.18 -11.36 -10.47
C VAL A 155 -5.25 -10.27 -10.45
N LEU A 156 -6.20 -10.40 -9.55
CA LEU A 156 -7.24 -9.41 -9.36
C LEU A 156 -6.69 -8.17 -8.61
N PRO A 157 -7.01 -6.94 -9.05
CA PRO A 157 -6.51 -5.72 -8.39
C PRO A 157 -6.88 -5.64 -6.89
N ASP A 158 -8.08 -6.08 -6.50
CA ASP A 158 -8.51 -6.10 -5.09
C ASP A 158 -7.70 -7.11 -4.27
N TYR A 159 -7.43 -8.31 -4.83
CA TYR A 159 -6.57 -9.29 -4.20
C TYR A 159 -5.15 -8.75 -4.03
N LEU A 160 -4.57 -8.17 -5.10
CA LEU A 160 -3.23 -7.61 -5.05
C LEU A 160 -3.14 -6.47 -4.02
N THR A 161 -4.14 -5.60 -3.95
CA THR A 161 -4.21 -4.52 -2.95
C THR A 161 -4.26 -5.08 -1.52
N LEU A 162 -5.01 -6.17 -1.30
CA LEU A 162 -5.05 -6.86 -0.02
C LEU A 162 -3.69 -7.44 0.37
N VAL A 163 -2.99 -8.09 -0.59
CA VAL A 163 -1.65 -8.65 -0.39
C VAL A 163 -0.64 -7.56 -0.09
N LEU A 164 -0.66 -6.45 -0.84
CA LEU A 164 0.24 -5.29 -0.61
C LEU A 164 0.10 -4.70 0.80
N ASN A 165 -1.11 -4.69 1.37
CA ASN A 165 -1.37 -4.26 2.74
C ASN A 165 -1.13 -5.37 3.79
N SER A 166 -0.67 -6.56 3.39
CA SER A 166 -0.48 -7.68 4.30
C SER A 166 0.84 -7.59 5.07
N PRO A 167 0.97 -8.30 6.21
CA PRO A 167 2.24 -8.45 6.91
C PRO A 167 3.36 -9.01 6.02
N ILE A 168 3.03 -9.83 5.02
CA ILE A 168 3.97 -10.42 4.07
C ILE A 168 4.75 -9.34 3.31
N VAL A 169 4.02 -8.40 2.68
CA VAL A 169 4.64 -7.30 1.94
C VAL A 169 5.21 -6.25 2.87
N LYS A 170 4.54 -6.00 4.00
CA LYS A 170 5.07 -5.08 5.02
C LYS A 170 6.43 -5.50 5.54
N MET A 171 6.67 -6.79 5.81
CA MET A 171 7.96 -7.30 6.23
C MET A 171 9.03 -7.16 5.15
N GLN A 172 8.69 -7.38 3.87
CA GLN A 172 9.61 -7.14 2.75
C GLN A 172 9.94 -5.65 2.64
N ALA A 173 8.95 -4.76 2.74
CA ALA A 173 9.15 -3.32 2.74
C ALA A 173 10.01 -2.84 3.92
N GLU A 174 9.78 -3.36 5.15
CA GLU A 174 10.60 -3.07 6.34
C GLU A 174 12.05 -3.49 6.16
N ARG A 175 12.30 -4.63 5.49
CA ARG A 175 13.65 -5.10 5.18
C ARG A 175 14.36 -4.23 4.16
N ASP A 176 13.66 -3.86 3.09
CA ASP A 176 14.27 -3.28 1.90
C ASP A 176 14.32 -1.74 1.97
N ALA A 177 13.29 -1.09 2.55
CA ALA A 177 13.23 0.36 2.66
C ALA A 177 14.37 0.91 3.53
N GLY A 178 15.22 1.71 2.91
CA GLY A 178 16.31 2.41 3.59
C GLY A 178 15.85 3.73 4.22
N GLY A 179 16.68 4.29 5.08
CA GLY A 179 16.46 5.59 5.72
C GLY A 179 16.26 5.49 7.24
N SER A 180 16.96 6.33 8.01
CA SER A 180 16.93 6.31 9.47
C SER A 180 15.77 7.13 10.07
N ILE A 181 15.32 8.18 9.37
CA ILE A 181 14.25 9.09 9.81
C ILE A 181 13.06 8.98 8.89
N ILE A 182 13.29 9.06 7.57
CA ILE A 182 12.26 8.89 6.53
C ILE A 182 12.62 7.65 5.73
N GLN A 183 11.71 6.68 5.72
CA GLN A 183 11.89 5.47 4.91
C GLN A 183 11.68 5.81 3.43
N HIS A 184 12.58 5.27 2.60
CA HIS A 184 12.52 5.36 1.15
C HIS A 184 12.56 3.96 0.55
N TRP A 185 11.52 3.59 -0.14
CA TRP A 185 11.42 2.31 -0.83
C TRP A 185 11.57 2.53 -2.33
N LYS A 186 12.69 2.09 -2.88
CA LYS A 186 13.00 2.35 -4.29
C LYS A 186 12.07 1.55 -5.21
N PRO A 187 11.63 2.12 -6.34
CA PRO A 187 10.80 1.39 -7.30
C PRO A 187 11.42 0.05 -7.74
N SER A 188 12.74 -0.01 -7.92
CA SER A 188 13.44 -1.26 -8.26
C SER A 188 13.39 -2.33 -7.16
N GLU A 189 13.29 -1.94 -5.90
CA GLU A 189 13.08 -2.84 -4.76
C GLU A 189 11.61 -3.26 -4.68
N ILE A 190 10.68 -2.34 -4.92
CA ILE A 190 9.24 -2.61 -4.98
C ILE A 190 8.91 -3.64 -6.08
N GLU A 191 9.54 -3.52 -7.25
CA GLU A 191 9.36 -4.48 -8.35
C GLU A 191 9.85 -5.90 -8.01
N GLN A 192 10.76 -6.05 -7.04
CA GLN A 192 11.27 -7.35 -6.59
C GLN A 192 10.41 -7.99 -5.47
N VAL A 193 9.42 -7.27 -4.93
CA VAL A 193 8.54 -7.82 -3.90
C VAL A 193 7.88 -9.11 -4.37
N ILE A 194 7.97 -10.13 -3.54
CA ILE A 194 7.40 -11.45 -3.80
C ILE A 194 5.94 -11.46 -3.38
N ILE A 195 5.07 -11.72 -4.35
CA ILE A 195 3.62 -11.79 -4.20
C ILE A 195 3.17 -13.24 -4.28
N PRO A 196 2.55 -13.80 -3.23
CA PRO A 196 1.94 -15.13 -3.32
C PRO A 196 0.73 -15.09 -4.26
N ILE A 197 0.59 -16.12 -5.10
CA ILE A 197 -0.49 -16.21 -6.10
C ILE A 197 -1.43 -17.35 -5.69
N LEU A 198 -2.58 -16.99 -5.15
CA LEU A 198 -3.64 -17.94 -4.84
C LEU A 198 -4.43 -18.35 -6.11
N PRO A 199 -5.11 -19.51 -6.09
CA PRO A 199 -6.02 -19.90 -7.16
C PRO A 199 -7.08 -18.84 -7.45
N PRO A 200 -7.54 -18.69 -8.70
CA PRO A 200 -8.46 -17.62 -9.12
C PRO A 200 -9.76 -17.56 -8.31
N ASP A 201 -10.34 -18.70 -7.97
CA ASP A 201 -11.56 -18.80 -7.14
C ASP A 201 -11.35 -18.26 -5.72
N MET A 202 -10.15 -18.46 -5.17
CA MET A 202 -9.80 -17.93 -3.86
C MET A 202 -9.52 -16.42 -3.92
N GLN A 203 -8.85 -15.94 -4.97
CA GLN A 203 -8.69 -14.50 -5.20
C GLN A 203 -10.04 -13.82 -5.33
N GLN A 204 -10.97 -14.41 -6.09
CA GLN A 204 -12.32 -13.89 -6.26
C GLN A 204 -13.06 -13.78 -4.92
N LYS A 205 -13.04 -14.85 -4.13
CA LYS A 205 -13.66 -14.87 -2.78
C LYS A 205 -13.08 -13.80 -1.86
N LEU A 206 -11.77 -13.61 -1.86
CA LEU A 206 -11.12 -12.56 -1.06
C LEU A 206 -11.48 -11.16 -1.55
N SER A 207 -11.52 -10.95 -2.87
CA SER A 207 -11.90 -9.69 -3.49
C SER A 207 -13.34 -9.29 -3.16
N GLU A 208 -14.27 -10.24 -3.19
CA GLU A 208 -15.67 -10.01 -2.77
C GLU A 208 -15.78 -9.58 -1.30
N GLN A 209 -15.00 -10.22 -0.40
CA GLN A 209 -14.96 -9.83 1.00
C GLN A 209 -14.37 -8.42 1.20
N VAL A 210 -13.34 -8.06 0.43
CA VAL A 210 -12.76 -6.71 0.44
C VAL A 210 -13.79 -5.70 -0.03
N SER A 211 -14.43 -5.92 -1.19
CA SER A 211 -15.47 -5.04 -1.75
C SER A 211 -16.62 -4.84 -0.77
N LYS A 212 -17.11 -5.94 -0.16
CA LYS A 212 -18.18 -5.86 0.86
C LYS A 212 -17.75 -5.07 2.10
N SER A 213 -16.50 -5.22 2.54
CA SER A 213 -15.96 -4.44 3.66
C SER A 213 -15.95 -2.93 3.35
N PHE A 214 -15.55 -2.54 2.14
CA PHE A 214 -15.57 -1.14 1.71
C PHE A 214 -17.01 -0.58 1.59
N GLU A 215 -17.95 -1.36 1.08
CA GLU A 215 -19.36 -0.99 1.01
C GLU A 215 -19.93 -0.70 2.41
N LEU A 216 -19.77 -1.64 3.35
CA LEU A 216 -20.23 -1.48 4.73
C LEU A 216 -19.57 -0.29 5.44
N ARG A 217 -18.30 0.00 5.10
CA ARG A 217 -17.61 1.16 5.66
C ARG A 217 -18.19 2.49 5.13
N ARG A 218 -18.54 2.56 3.84
CA ARG A 218 -19.21 3.73 3.26
C ARG A 218 -20.58 3.95 3.90
N GLU A 219 -21.37 2.88 4.04
CA GLU A 219 -22.68 2.91 4.69
C GLU A 219 -22.58 3.40 6.14
N ALA A 220 -21.65 2.83 6.91
CA ALA A 220 -21.38 3.27 8.28
C ALA A 220 -20.97 4.74 8.36
N GLY A 221 -20.19 5.26 7.40
CA GLY A 221 -19.82 6.67 7.31
C GLY A 221 -21.02 7.59 7.08
N VAL A 222 -21.94 7.20 6.20
CA VAL A 222 -23.18 7.94 5.94
C VAL A 222 -24.05 8.00 7.21
N LEU A 223 -24.31 6.84 7.82
CA LEU A 223 -25.12 6.76 9.04
C LEU A 223 -24.54 7.59 10.20
N LEU A 224 -23.22 7.58 10.35
CA LEU A 224 -22.54 8.39 11.36
C LEU A 224 -22.68 9.89 11.08
N SER A 225 -22.59 10.31 9.82
CA SER A 225 -22.78 11.71 9.42
C SER A 225 -24.22 12.17 9.67
N GLU A 226 -25.21 11.33 9.34
CA GLU A 226 -26.62 11.58 9.61
C GLU A 226 -26.89 11.73 11.13
N ALA A 227 -26.35 10.81 11.94
CA ALA A 227 -26.49 10.85 13.38
C ALA A 227 -25.91 12.13 13.99
N LYS A 228 -24.72 12.56 13.54
CA LYS A 228 -24.10 13.83 13.95
C LYS A 228 -24.99 15.03 13.59
N GLY A 229 -25.49 15.10 12.36
CA GLY A 229 -26.38 16.18 11.93
C GLY A 229 -27.71 16.19 12.68
N MET A 230 -28.23 15.03 13.12
CA MET A 230 -29.43 14.99 14.01
C MET A 230 -29.15 15.62 15.37
N VAL A 231 -27.99 15.33 15.98
CA VAL A 231 -27.59 15.91 17.26
C VAL A 231 -27.41 17.44 17.15
N GLU A 232 -26.70 17.89 16.12
CA GLU A 232 -26.48 19.33 15.87
C GLU A 232 -27.80 20.08 15.73
N ARG A 233 -28.72 19.59 14.90
CA ARG A 233 -30.08 20.19 14.77
C ARG A 233 -30.88 20.19 16.07
N ALA A 234 -30.77 19.14 16.89
CA ALA A 234 -31.46 19.08 18.19
C ALA A 234 -30.92 20.12 19.18
N ILE A 235 -29.60 20.37 19.18
CA ILE A 235 -28.98 21.41 20.00
C ILE A 235 -29.43 22.79 19.53
N GLU A 236 -29.38 23.06 18.22
CA GLU A 236 -29.80 24.35 17.65
C GLU A 236 -31.29 24.65 17.91
N ALA A 237 -32.14 23.62 17.88
CA ALA A 237 -33.59 23.78 18.20
C ALA A 237 -33.89 24.04 19.69
N THR A 238 -32.91 23.82 20.58
CA THR A 238 -33.06 23.98 22.03
C THR A 238 -32.39 25.27 22.56
N ALA A 239 -31.61 25.94 21.70
CA ALA A 239 -30.94 27.22 21.98
C ALA A 239 -31.80 28.43 21.57
#